data_a0fa2f332c1b0932a13a9185b60b89aa
#
_entry.id   a0fa2f332c1b0932a13a9185b60b89aa
#
_cell.length_a   1.000
_cell.length_b   1.000
_cell.length_c   1.000
_cell.angle_alpha   90.00
_cell.angle_beta   90.00
_cell.angle_gamma   90.00
#
_symmetry.space_group_name_H-M   'P 1'
#
loop_
_entity.id
_entity.type
_entity.pdbx_description
1 polymer ?
#
loop_
_entity_poly.entity_id
_entity_poly.type
_entity_poly.pdbx_seq_one_letter_code
_entity_poly.pdbx_strand_id
1 'polypeptide(L)'
;MTPAAAARPVGIVSRRIADYLELGKPRVVLMVLVTTAAGYYLGSTGTPHLGLLVQTLLGTALAAAGTLALNQLMERDLDARMARTRHRTLPDGRLQPAEALELGGALLVAGVVHLTVVVGPLPAAVTAAIAVVYLLLYTPLKRVTPLCSLVGAVPGALPPVAGWAAARGTLGPEPWVTRFSGV
;
A
#
# COMPACT_ATOMS: atom_id res chain seq x y z
N MET A 1 -44.47 23.50 -16.12
CA MET A 1 -44.08 22.80 -14.89
C MET A 1 -43.49 21.47 -15.29
N THR A 2 -42.16 21.39 -15.37
CA THR A 2 -41.40 20.16 -15.75
C THR A 2 -41.13 19.39 -14.48
N PRO A 3 -41.49 18.10 -14.37
CA PRO A 3 -41.20 17.33 -13.16
C PRO A 3 -39.69 17.12 -13.07
N ALA A 4 -39.11 17.48 -11.92
CA ALA A 4 -37.73 17.21 -11.55
C ALA A 4 -37.50 15.71 -11.62
N ALA A 5 -36.54 15.29 -12.46
CA ALA A 5 -36.12 13.93 -12.57
C ALA A 5 -35.58 13.49 -11.19
N ALA A 6 -36.32 12.62 -10.52
CA ALA A 6 -35.91 11.99 -9.28
C ALA A 6 -34.59 11.23 -9.51
N ALA A 7 -33.50 11.73 -8.94
CA ALA A 7 -32.21 11.08 -8.94
C ALA A 7 -32.41 9.67 -8.32
N ARG A 8 -32.17 8.63 -9.11
CA ARG A 8 -32.21 7.23 -8.65
C ARG A 8 -31.28 7.10 -7.44
N PRO A 9 -31.71 6.52 -6.32
CA PRO A 9 -30.82 6.26 -5.20
C PRO A 9 -29.76 5.28 -5.67
N VAL A 10 -28.55 5.78 -5.91
CA VAL A 10 -27.36 4.92 -5.99
C VAL A 10 -27.35 4.14 -4.69
N GLY A 11 -27.49 2.80 -4.77
CA GLY A 11 -27.79 1.97 -3.62
C GLY A 11 -26.78 2.24 -2.49
N ILE A 12 -27.25 2.27 -1.25
CA ILE A 12 -26.45 2.52 -0.03
C ILE A 12 -25.20 1.63 -0.02
N VAL A 13 -25.29 0.40 -0.53
CA VAL A 13 -24.18 -0.57 -0.66
C VAL A 13 -23.10 -0.07 -1.62
N SER A 14 -23.45 0.51 -2.78
CA SER A 14 -22.46 0.98 -3.75
C SER A 14 -21.70 2.21 -3.25
N ARG A 15 -22.35 3.06 -2.45
CA ARG A 15 -21.68 4.21 -1.80
C ARG A 15 -20.68 3.73 -0.74
N ARG A 16 -21.04 2.79 0.12
CA ARG A 16 -20.13 2.23 1.12
C ARG A 16 -18.90 1.57 0.49
N ILE A 17 -19.09 0.79 -0.57
CA ILE A 17 -17.95 0.19 -1.31
C ILE A 17 -17.02 1.28 -1.86
N ALA A 18 -17.58 2.34 -2.43
CA ALA A 18 -16.78 3.47 -2.92
C ALA A 18 -16.00 4.17 -1.79
N ASP A 19 -16.61 4.32 -0.60
CA ASP A 19 -15.97 4.90 0.57
C ASP A 19 -14.78 4.03 1.07
N TYR A 20 -14.93 2.72 1.11
CA TYR A 20 -13.84 1.80 1.45
C TYR A 20 -12.72 1.79 0.40
N LEU A 21 -13.06 1.87 -0.88
CA LEU A 21 -12.07 2.00 -1.95
C LEU A 21 -11.32 3.34 -1.86
N GLU A 22 -12.02 4.43 -1.56
CA GLU A 22 -11.40 5.75 -1.33
C GLU A 22 -10.41 5.70 -0.16
N LEU A 23 -10.76 4.99 0.93
CA LEU A 23 -9.91 4.79 2.10
C LEU A 23 -8.58 4.11 1.72
N GLY A 24 -8.61 3.09 0.87
CA GLY A 24 -7.44 2.34 0.40
C GLY A 24 -6.56 3.08 -0.59
N LYS A 25 -6.98 4.26 -1.11
CA LYS A 25 -6.23 5.07 -2.11
C LYS A 25 -5.74 4.25 -3.32
N PRO A 26 -6.60 3.70 -4.17
CA PRO A 26 -6.24 2.74 -5.21
C PRO A 26 -5.19 3.25 -6.20
N ARG A 27 -5.14 4.57 -6.46
CA ARG A 27 -4.11 5.17 -7.33
C ARG A 27 -2.69 5.04 -6.73
N VAL A 28 -2.56 5.19 -5.42
CA VAL A 28 -1.28 5.04 -4.73
C VAL A 28 -0.88 3.57 -4.68
N VAL A 29 -1.83 2.69 -4.36
CA VAL A 29 -1.61 1.24 -4.40
C VAL A 29 -1.14 0.81 -5.78
N LEU A 30 -1.78 1.27 -6.85
CA LEU A 30 -1.36 0.95 -8.22
C LEU A 30 0.10 1.34 -8.49
N MET A 31 0.53 2.52 -8.05
CA MET A 31 1.94 2.94 -8.20
C MET A 31 2.90 2.03 -7.43
N VAL A 32 2.53 1.63 -6.22
CA VAL A 32 3.30 0.65 -5.42
C VAL A 32 3.41 -0.68 -6.18
N LEU A 33 2.30 -1.17 -6.75
CA LEU A 33 2.29 -2.41 -7.51
C LEU A 33 3.15 -2.36 -8.77
N VAL A 34 3.13 -1.25 -9.51
CA VAL A 34 3.97 -1.06 -10.70
C VAL A 34 5.45 -1.11 -10.32
N THR A 35 5.85 -0.42 -9.26
CA THR A 35 7.26 -0.43 -8.81
C THR A 35 7.67 -1.78 -8.23
N THR A 36 6.77 -2.49 -7.51
CA THR A 36 7.00 -3.85 -7.04
C THR A 36 7.17 -4.82 -8.22
N ALA A 37 6.31 -4.71 -9.24
CA ALA A 37 6.41 -5.53 -10.46
C ALA A 37 7.72 -5.28 -11.22
N ALA A 38 8.14 -4.02 -11.34
CA ALA A 38 9.43 -3.67 -11.93
C ALA A 38 10.59 -4.31 -11.15
N GLY A 39 10.58 -4.22 -9.81
CA GLY A 39 11.58 -4.86 -8.96
C GLY A 39 11.59 -6.38 -9.10
N TYR A 40 10.41 -7.00 -9.16
CA TYR A 40 10.27 -8.44 -9.40
C TYR A 40 10.86 -8.85 -10.76
N TYR A 41 10.56 -8.11 -11.81
CA TYR A 41 11.07 -8.37 -13.15
C TYR A 41 12.60 -8.25 -13.22
N LEU A 42 13.16 -7.19 -12.62
CA LEU A 42 14.61 -6.98 -12.54
C LEU A 42 15.30 -8.05 -11.68
N GLY A 43 14.63 -8.57 -10.65
CA GLY A 43 15.11 -9.66 -9.80
C GLY A 43 15.02 -11.03 -10.47
N SER A 44 14.20 -11.22 -11.48
CA SER A 44 14.00 -12.53 -12.11
C SER A 44 15.20 -12.93 -12.97
N THR A 45 15.65 -14.19 -12.81
CA THR A 45 16.65 -14.81 -13.68
C THR A 45 15.96 -15.74 -14.67
N GLY A 46 15.95 -15.36 -15.94
CA GLY A 46 15.21 -16.06 -16.97
C GLY A 46 13.78 -15.59 -17.12
N THR A 47 12.86 -16.49 -17.48
CA THR A 47 11.42 -16.17 -17.62
C THR A 47 10.77 -15.94 -16.27
N PRO A 48 10.15 -14.77 -16.01
CA PRO A 48 9.49 -14.49 -14.76
C PRO A 48 8.34 -15.47 -14.46
N HIS A 49 8.26 -15.98 -13.26
CA HIS A 49 7.15 -16.81 -12.79
C HIS A 49 5.90 -15.96 -12.56
N LEU A 50 5.00 -15.86 -13.54
CA LEU A 50 3.81 -15.01 -13.49
C LEU A 50 2.90 -15.33 -12.30
N GLY A 51 2.78 -16.62 -11.91
CA GLY A 51 1.99 -17.01 -10.74
C GLY A 51 2.53 -16.38 -9.45
N LEU A 52 3.86 -16.44 -9.23
CA LEU A 52 4.48 -15.85 -8.05
C LEU A 52 4.41 -14.31 -8.10
N LEU A 53 4.56 -13.70 -9.27
CA LEU A 53 4.36 -12.26 -9.44
C LEU A 53 2.96 -11.84 -9.01
N VAL A 54 1.92 -12.52 -9.50
CA VAL A 54 0.52 -12.21 -9.15
C VAL A 54 0.30 -12.32 -7.64
N GLN A 55 0.81 -13.37 -6.99
CA GLN A 55 0.71 -13.55 -5.55
C GLN A 55 1.46 -12.45 -4.78
N THR A 56 2.64 -12.05 -5.26
CA THR A 56 3.41 -10.94 -4.68
C THR A 56 2.63 -9.63 -4.78
N LEU A 57 2.05 -9.34 -5.94
CA LEU A 57 1.27 -8.13 -6.15
C LEU A 57 -0.01 -8.13 -5.30
N LEU A 58 -0.69 -9.28 -5.17
CA LEU A 58 -1.88 -9.40 -4.34
C LEU A 58 -1.58 -9.10 -2.88
N GLY A 59 -0.58 -9.77 -2.30
CA GLY A 59 -0.19 -9.54 -0.90
C GLY A 59 0.29 -8.11 -0.66
N THR A 60 1.07 -7.54 -1.60
CA THR A 60 1.51 -6.14 -1.53
C THR A 60 0.33 -5.16 -1.64
N ALA A 61 -0.66 -5.43 -2.50
CA ALA A 61 -1.86 -4.61 -2.64
C ALA A 61 -2.66 -4.55 -1.32
N LEU A 62 -2.88 -5.70 -0.70
CA LEU A 62 -3.58 -5.80 0.58
C LEU A 62 -2.83 -5.02 1.67
N ALA A 63 -1.52 -5.26 1.83
CA ALA A 63 -0.71 -4.59 2.84
C ALA A 63 -0.64 -3.07 2.60
N ALA A 64 -0.48 -2.62 1.36
CA ALA A 64 -0.45 -1.21 1.00
C ALA A 64 -1.80 -0.52 1.26
N ALA A 65 -2.91 -1.14 0.84
CA ALA A 65 -4.25 -0.60 1.09
C ALA A 65 -4.53 -0.47 2.59
N GLY A 66 -4.18 -1.50 3.38
CA GLY A 66 -4.29 -1.47 4.84
C GLY A 66 -3.44 -0.36 5.48
N THR A 67 -2.18 -0.24 5.06
CA THR A 67 -1.27 0.82 5.53
C THR A 67 -1.83 2.22 5.23
N LEU A 68 -2.35 2.43 4.03
CA LEU A 68 -2.91 3.73 3.63
C LEU A 68 -4.22 4.05 4.35
N ALA A 69 -5.05 3.05 4.64
CA ALA A 69 -6.26 3.20 5.46
C ALA A 69 -5.91 3.62 6.89
N LEU A 70 -4.95 2.94 7.52
CA LEU A 70 -4.46 3.29 8.86
C LEU A 70 -3.80 4.68 8.89
N ASN A 71 -3.08 5.06 7.84
CA ASN A 71 -2.54 6.41 7.72
C ASN A 71 -3.65 7.47 7.68
N GLN A 72 -4.74 7.26 6.92
CA GLN A 72 -5.87 8.19 6.92
C GLN A 72 -6.53 8.30 8.29
N LEU A 73 -6.63 7.20 9.02
CA LEU A 73 -7.13 7.20 10.39
C LEU A 73 -6.27 8.06 11.31
N MET A 74 -4.95 7.92 11.24
CA MET A 74 -4.00 8.71 12.03
C MET A 74 -4.02 10.20 11.67
N GLU A 75 -4.30 10.55 10.42
CA GLU A 75 -4.30 11.92 9.91
C GLU A 75 -5.69 12.59 9.93
N ARG A 76 -6.77 11.91 10.33
CA ARG A 76 -8.16 12.37 10.21
C ARG A 76 -8.40 13.77 10.75
N ASP A 77 -7.82 14.08 11.93
CA ASP A 77 -8.04 15.37 12.62
C ASP A 77 -7.31 16.53 11.88
N LEU A 78 -6.18 16.25 11.26
CA LEU A 78 -5.47 17.20 10.40
C LEU A 78 -6.19 17.37 9.06
N ASP A 79 -6.64 16.27 8.47
CA ASP A 79 -7.38 16.26 7.21
C ASP A 79 -8.69 17.07 7.34
N ALA A 80 -9.35 17.03 8.49
CA ALA A 80 -10.56 17.81 8.76
C ALA A 80 -10.29 19.33 8.74
N ARG A 81 -9.08 19.78 9.06
CA ARG A 81 -8.71 21.21 9.09
C ARG A 81 -8.27 21.75 7.74
N MET A 82 -7.98 20.89 6.77
CA MET A 82 -7.46 21.27 5.46
C MET A 82 -8.58 21.31 4.42
N ALA A 83 -8.74 22.41 3.68
CA ALA A 83 -9.77 22.58 2.65
C ALA A 83 -9.74 21.47 1.58
N ARG A 84 -8.56 20.95 1.24
CA ARG A 84 -8.34 19.89 0.24
C ARG A 84 -8.75 18.50 0.71
N THR A 85 -8.67 18.21 2.02
CA THR A 85 -8.79 16.85 2.57
C THR A 85 -9.99 16.66 3.51
N ARG A 86 -10.67 17.73 3.90
CA ARG A 86 -11.86 17.68 4.78
C ARG A 86 -13.01 16.85 4.24
N HIS A 87 -13.06 16.62 2.92
CA HIS A 87 -14.10 15.83 2.24
C HIS A 87 -13.73 14.34 2.09
N ARG A 88 -12.61 13.88 2.69
CA ARG A 88 -12.29 12.46 2.75
C ARG A 88 -13.28 11.70 3.61
N THR A 89 -13.33 10.38 3.43
CA THR A 89 -14.33 9.51 4.08
C THR A 89 -14.37 9.61 5.60
N LEU A 90 -13.20 9.71 6.25
CA LEU A 90 -13.11 9.79 7.73
C LEU A 90 -13.40 11.19 8.29
N PRO A 91 -12.80 12.29 7.77
CA PRO A 91 -13.13 13.64 8.20
C PRO A 91 -14.58 14.02 7.97
N ASP A 92 -15.18 13.55 6.87
CA ASP A 92 -16.58 13.81 6.48
C ASP A 92 -17.59 12.96 7.25
N GLY A 93 -17.12 12.01 8.08
CA GLY A 93 -17.97 11.14 8.91
C GLY A 93 -18.71 10.05 8.13
N ARG A 94 -18.34 9.79 6.86
CA ARG A 94 -18.92 8.71 6.05
C ARG A 94 -18.53 7.31 6.53
N LEU A 95 -17.33 7.19 7.10
CA LEU A 95 -16.84 5.98 7.77
C LEU A 95 -16.46 6.28 9.21
N GLN A 96 -16.72 5.33 10.11
CA GLN A 96 -16.31 5.45 11.49
C GLN A 96 -14.82 5.11 11.65
N PRO A 97 -14.12 5.72 12.63
CA PRO A 97 -12.74 5.40 12.93
C PRO A 97 -12.48 3.92 13.24
N ALA A 98 -13.42 3.26 13.91
CA ALA A 98 -13.36 1.84 14.22
C ALA A 98 -13.39 0.98 12.93
N GLU A 99 -14.27 1.30 11.98
CA GLU A 99 -14.34 0.60 10.69
C GLU A 99 -13.01 0.73 9.91
N ALA A 100 -12.39 1.91 9.94
CA ALA A 100 -11.11 2.14 9.28
C ALA A 100 -9.95 1.40 9.97
N LEU A 101 -9.97 1.30 11.30
CA LEU A 101 -8.98 0.54 12.08
C LEU A 101 -9.09 -0.95 11.78
N GLU A 102 -10.30 -1.50 11.85
CA GLU A 102 -10.57 -2.92 11.61
C GLU A 102 -10.21 -3.32 10.18
N LEU A 103 -10.71 -2.59 9.19
CA LEU A 103 -10.41 -2.87 7.79
C LEU A 103 -8.93 -2.70 7.47
N GLY A 104 -8.34 -1.57 7.89
CA GLY A 104 -6.94 -1.27 7.62
C GLY A 104 -6.00 -2.27 8.30
N GLY A 105 -6.29 -2.63 9.56
CA GLY A 105 -5.55 -3.66 10.30
C GLY A 105 -5.69 -5.03 9.68
N ALA A 106 -6.91 -5.45 9.35
CA ALA A 106 -7.17 -6.74 8.72
C ALA A 106 -6.48 -6.87 7.35
N LEU A 107 -6.54 -5.84 6.50
CA LEU A 107 -5.88 -5.83 5.19
C LEU A 107 -4.36 -5.88 5.31
N LEU A 108 -3.77 -5.11 6.23
CA LEU A 108 -2.33 -5.11 6.46
C LEU A 108 -1.84 -6.49 6.94
N VAL A 109 -2.51 -7.06 7.95
CA VAL A 109 -2.17 -8.38 8.47
C VAL A 109 -2.37 -9.46 7.41
N ALA A 110 -3.50 -9.47 6.72
CA ALA A 110 -3.77 -10.43 5.65
C ALA A 110 -2.72 -10.35 4.53
N GLY A 111 -2.30 -9.14 4.12
CA GLY A 111 -1.28 -8.95 3.11
C GLY A 111 0.09 -9.47 3.54
N VAL A 112 0.52 -9.19 4.77
CA VAL A 112 1.80 -9.67 5.32
C VAL A 112 1.78 -11.20 5.52
N VAL A 113 0.69 -11.75 6.05
CA VAL A 113 0.53 -13.21 6.21
C VAL A 113 0.52 -13.90 4.85
N HIS A 114 -0.22 -13.38 3.88
CA HIS A 114 -0.25 -13.91 2.52
C HIS A 114 1.16 -13.93 1.90
N LEU A 115 1.91 -12.81 1.99
CA LEU A 115 3.29 -12.76 1.50
C LEU A 115 4.18 -13.78 2.21
N THR A 116 4.06 -13.92 3.53
CA THR A 116 4.87 -14.86 4.31
C THR A 116 4.65 -16.30 3.90
N VAL A 117 3.36 -16.69 3.74
CA VAL A 117 2.97 -18.09 3.51
C VAL A 117 3.13 -18.49 2.05
N VAL A 118 2.78 -17.59 1.11
CA VAL A 118 2.67 -17.93 -0.31
C VAL A 118 3.92 -17.52 -1.10
N VAL A 119 4.55 -16.41 -0.74
CA VAL A 119 5.69 -15.86 -1.49
C VAL A 119 7.01 -16.15 -0.77
N GLY A 120 7.06 -15.83 0.52
CA GLY A 120 8.24 -16.06 1.36
C GLY A 120 8.41 -15.00 2.44
N PRO A 121 9.23 -15.29 3.47
CA PRO A 121 9.38 -14.40 4.62
C PRO A 121 10.09 -13.08 4.29
N LEU A 122 10.98 -13.08 3.31
CA LEU A 122 11.80 -11.90 2.99
C LEU A 122 10.97 -10.75 2.36
N PRO A 123 10.18 -10.97 1.29
CA PRO A 123 9.30 -9.93 0.77
C PRO A 123 8.23 -9.48 1.79
N ALA A 124 7.77 -10.40 2.65
CA ALA A 124 6.86 -10.07 3.74
C ALA A 124 7.52 -9.15 4.77
N ALA A 125 8.76 -9.43 5.17
CA ALA A 125 9.52 -8.60 6.10
C ALA A 125 9.79 -7.19 5.54
N VAL A 126 10.16 -7.09 4.26
CA VAL A 126 10.35 -5.80 3.59
C VAL A 126 9.03 -5.01 3.56
N THR A 127 7.92 -5.67 3.20
CA THR A 127 6.60 -5.03 3.16
C THR A 127 6.13 -4.59 4.55
N ALA A 128 6.36 -5.41 5.57
CA ALA A 128 6.07 -5.04 6.96
C ALA A 128 6.93 -3.86 7.43
N ALA A 129 8.22 -3.84 7.08
CA ALA A 129 9.11 -2.72 7.37
C ALA A 129 8.63 -1.41 6.71
N ILE A 130 8.17 -1.47 5.45
CA ILE A 130 7.55 -0.33 4.75
C ILE A 130 6.38 0.21 5.57
N ALA A 131 5.45 -0.66 6.00
CA ALA A 131 4.27 -0.26 6.78
C ALA A 131 4.67 0.36 8.12
N VAL A 132 5.61 -0.23 8.84
CA VAL A 132 6.11 0.27 10.13
C VAL A 132 6.74 1.66 9.97
N VAL A 133 7.69 1.81 9.03
CA VAL A 133 8.35 3.10 8.79
C VAL A 133 7.34 4.16 8.36
N TYR A 134 6.39 3.80 7.50
CA TYR A 134 5.37 4.72 7.02
C TYR A 134 4.42 5.18 8.12
N LEU A 135 3.90 4.25 8.93
CA LEU A 135 2.92 4.56 9.96
C LEU A 135 3.55 5.18 11.21
N LEU A 136 4.68 4.62 11.70
CA LEU A 136 5.22 5.00 12.99
C LEU A 136 6.29 6.09 12.92
N LEU A 137 6.99 6.23 11.78
CA LEU A 137 8.02 7.25 11.61
C LEU A 137 7.56 8.39 10.71
N TYR A 138 7.16 8.08 9.47
CA TYR A 138 6.79 9.13 8.50
C TYR A 138 5.54 9.91 8.92
N THR A 139 4.47 9.22 9.30
CA THR A 139 3.17 9.85 9.59
C THR A 139 3.23 10.83 10.77
N PRO A 140 3.83 10.50 11.93
CA PRO A 140 3.99 11.48 13.01
C PRO A 140 5.03 12.57 12.68
N LEU A 141 6.14 12.21 12.03
CA LEU A 141 7.23 13.14 11.75
C LEU A 141 6.80 14.26 10.77
N LYS A 142 5.90 13.95 9.84
CA LYS A 142 5.30 14.92 8.92
C LYS A 142 4.62 16.12 9.63
N ARG A 143 4.23 15.95 10.89
CA ARG A 143 3.60 17.00 11.69
C ARG A 143 4.60 17.94 12.35
N VAL A 144 5.86 17.52 12.48
CA VAL A 144 6.85 18.18 13.34
C VAL A 144 7.99 18.79 12.52
N THR A 145 8.42 18.18 11.41
CA THR A 145 9.63 18.60 10.71
C THR A 145 9.59 18.31 9.21
N PRO A 146 10.21 19.18 8.37
CA PRO A 146 10.41 18.94 6.95
C PRO A 146 11.27 17.69 6.63
N LEU A 147 12.05 17.22 7.61
CA LEU A 147 12.85 15.97 7.48
C LEU A 147 12.00 14.74 7.22
N CYS A 148 10.67 14.83 7.42
CA CYS A 148 9.73 13.77 7.03
C CYS A 148 9.90 13.33 5.56
N SER A 149 10.35 14.23 4.66
CA SER A 149 10.57 13.89 3.25
C SER A 149 11.69 12.86 3.07
N LEU A 150 12.77 12.94 3.87
CA LEU A 150 13.85 11.95 3.86
C LEU A 150 13.36 10.60 4.39
N VAL A 151 12.62 10.62 5.51
CA VAL A 151 12.04 9.38 6.07
C VAL A 151 11.01 8.79 5.12
N GLY A 152 10.21 9.62 4.44
CA GLY A 152 9.22 9.19 3.45
C GLY A 152 9.82 8.61 2.16
N ALA A 153 11.08 8.98 1.83
CA ALA A 153 11.79 8.38 0.70
C ALA A 153 12.07 6.88 0.92
N VAL A 154 12.27 6.44 2.16
CA VAL A 154 12.54 5.04 2.49
C VAL A 154 11.35 4.13 2.10
N PRO A 155 10.13 4.31 2.62
CA PRO A 155 8.99 3.49 2.21
C PRO A 155 8.62 3.68 0.73
N GLY A 156 8.98 4.80 0.11
CA GLY A 156 8.80 5.03 -1.31
C GLY A 156 9.77 4.25 -2.20
N ALA A 157 10.99 3.99 -1.73
CA ALA A 157 12.04 3.27 -2.46
C ALA A 157 12.03 1.75 -2.24
N LEU A 158 11.37 1.25 -1.21
CA LEU A 158 11.39 -0.17 -0.83
C LEU A 158 10.46 -1.10 -1.62
N PRO A 159 9.34 -0.67 -2.25
CA PRO A 159 8.49 -1.58 -3.02
C PRO A 159 9.22 -2.35 -4.13
N PRO A 160 10.14 -1.77 -4.93
CA PRO A 160 10.95 -2.54 -5.86
C PRO A 160 11.82 -3.59 -5.17
N VAL A 161 12.32 -3.29 -3.95
CA VAL A 161 13.12 -4.22 -3.15
C VAL A 161 12.29 -5.42 -2.70
N ALA A 162 11.03 -5.19 -2.30
CA ALA A 162 10.09 -6.28 -1.98
C ALA A 162 9.83 -7.18 -3.19
N GLY A 163 9.65 -6.59 -4.38
CA GLY A 163 9.51 -7.32 -5.64
C GLY A 163 10.76 -8.14 -5.98
N TRP A 164 11.93 -7.54 -5.87
CA TRP A 164 13.22 -8.23 -6.06
C TRP A 164 13.37 -9.41 -5.07
N ALA A 165 13.09 -9.17 -3.80
CA ALA A 165 13.15 -10.20 -2.76
C ALA A 165 12.21 -11.38 -3.05
N ALA A 166 11.02 -11.10 -3.61
CA ALA A 166 10.07 -12.14 -4.02
C ALA A 166 10.59 -12.99 -5.19
N ALA A 167 11.29 -12.37 -6.14
CA ALA A 167 11.83 -13.07 -7.31
C ALA A 167 13.07 -13.91 -6.97
N ARG A 168 13.91 -13.43 -6.05
CA ARG A 168 15.23 -14.01 -5.73
C ARG A 168 15.25 -14.84 -4.46
N GLY A 169 14.40 -14.53 -3.49
CA GLY A 169 14.49 -15.08 -2.14
C GLY A 169 15.66 -14.53 -1.30
N THR A 170 16.48 -13.61 -1.87
CA THR A 170 17.63 -12.99 -1.21
C THR A 170 17.74 -11.51 -1.52
N LEU A 171 18.44 -10.76 -0.65
CA LEU A 171 18.78 -9.34 -0.86
C LEU A 171 20.30 -9.15 -1.14
N GLY A 172 21.05 -10.24 -1.28
CA GLY A 172 22.50 -10.18 -1.46
C GLY A 172 22.94 -9.65 -2.82
N PRO A 173 24.18 -9.12 -2.94
CA PRO A 173 24.76 -8.62 -4.19
C PRO A 173 25.19 -9.76 -5.15
N GLU A 174 25.11 -11.01 -4.71
CA GLU A 174 25.59 -12.19 -5.44
C GLU A 174 25.17 -12.29 -6.92
N PRO A 175 23.98 -11.81 -7.32
CA PRO A 175 23.59 -11.88 -8.72
C PRO A 175 24.34 -10.95 -9.67
N TRP A 176 24.93 -9.89 -9.12
CA TRP A 176 25.69 -8.92 -9.93
C TRP A 176 27.13 -9.42 -10.18
N VAL A 177 27.73 -10.05 -9.17
CA VAL A 177 29.10 -10.58 -9.23
C VAL A 177 29.19 -11.76 -10.19
N THR A 178 28.25 -12.71 -10.15
CA THR A 178 28.25 -13.88 -11.04
C THR A 178 27.91 -13.55 -12.49
N ARG A 179 27.23 -12.43 -12.78
CA ARG A 179 26.93 -12.02 -14.15
C ARG A 179 28.11 -11.34 -14.84
N PHE A 180 29.04 -10.77 -14.08
CA PHE A 180 30.27 -10.17 -14.59
C PHE A 180 31.50 -11.10 -14.49
N SER A 181 31.41 -12.20 -13.78
CA SER A 181 32.48 -13.22 -13.69
C SER A 181 32.24 -14.44 -14.59
N GLY A 182 31.29 -14.37 -15.49
CA GLY A 182 31.03 -15.39 -16.50
C GLY A 182 32.06 -15.31 -17.63
N VAL A 183 33.24 -15.83 -17.38
CA VAL A 183 34.18 -16.38 -18.36
C VAL A 183 34.15 -17.87 -18.21
#